data_32a250b5e26783f0725b539db01b65b4
#
_entry.id   32a250b5e26783f0725b539db01b65b4
#
_cell.length_a   1.000
_cell.length_b   1.000
_cell.length_c   1.000
_cell.angle_alpha   90.00
_cell.angle_beta   90.00
_cell.angle_gamma   90.00
#
_symmetry.space_group_name_H-M   'P 1'
#
loop_
_entity.id
_entity.type
_entity.pdbx_description
1 polymer ?
#
loop_
_entity_poly.entity_id
_entity_poly.type
_entity_poly.pdbx_seq_one_letter_code
_entity_poly.pdbx_strand_id
1 'polypeptide(L)'
;MKLNPDCVRDTLLYLEETLTINCREDNFNSITLHQLTKEMIDKYNKYTEDDIWYTIYNLKEIHFIEGRISEAGKYKMMFCDIENITWNGHQFLNTIRPETIWEATKSKAKQIGGMSMHGLSVVSMSIMQGLASNPDFIQSIVDMIK
;
A
#
# COMPACT_ATOMS: atom_id res chain seq x y z
N MET A 1 12.86 -5.62 -11.31
CA MET A 1 12.03 -5.60 -10.09
C MET A 1 10.57 -5.43 -10.47
N LYS A 2 9.70 -6.15 -9.82
CA LYS A 2 8.25 -6.04 -10.02
C LYS A 2 7.57 -5.70 -8.70
N LEU A 3 6.56 -4.85 -8.76
CA LEU A 3 5.73 -4.55 -7.61
C LEU A 3 4.90 -5.79 -7.25
N ASN A 4 4.87 -6.12 -5.96
CA ASN A 4 4.00 -7.16 -5.43
C ASN A 4 2.74 -6.47 -4.88
N PRO A 5 1.59 -6.54 -5.56
CA PRO A 5 0.39 -5.80 -5.13
C PRO A 5 -0.11 -6.19 -3.75
N ASP A 6 -0.06 -7.48 -3.41
CA ASP A 6 -0.48 -7.92 -2.08
C ASP A 6 0.42 -7.36 -0.98
N CYS A 7 1.72 -7.23 -1.25
CA CYS A 7 2.64 -6.59 -0.33
C CYS A 7 2.28 -5.11 -0.11
N VAL A 8 1.84 -4.41 -1.16
CA VAL A 8 1.36 -3.02 -1.04
C VAL A 8 0.19 -2.93 -0.06
N ARG A 9 -0.83 -3.74 -0.26
CA ARG A 9 -2.02 -3.73 0.60
C ARG A 9 -1.68 -4.11 2.03
N ASP A 10 -0.97 -5.20 2.22
CA ASP A 10 -0.61 -5.68 3.55
C ASP A 10 0.31 -4.70 4.30
N THR A 11 1.22 -4.03 3.58
CA THR A 11 2.08 -3.00 4.17
C THR A 11 1.25 -1.81 4.68
N LEU A 12 0.31 -1.32 3.87
CA LEU A 12 -0.55 -0.21 4.29
C LEU A 12 -1.43 -0.59 5.48
N LEU A 13 -2.00 -1.79 5.47
CA LEU A 13 -2.79 -2.30 6.60
C LEU A 13 -1.93 -2.41 7.87
N TYR A 14 -0.72 -2.92 7.74
CA TYR A 14 0.21 -3.05 8.87
C TYR A 14 0.62 -1.69 9.44
N LEU A 15 0.92 -0.73 8.56
CA LEU A 15 1.26 0.63 8.98
C LEU A 15 0.08 1.32 9.68
N GLU A 16 -1.15 1.11 9.20
CA GLU A 16 -2.34 1.66 9.83
C GLU A 16 -2.50 1.16 11.27
N GLU A 17 -2.22 -0.11 11.53
CA GLU A 17 -2.30 -0.68 12.87
C GLU A 17 -1.15 -0.24 13.78
N THR A 18 0.03 -0.01 13.21
CA THR A 18 1.28 0.15 13.97
C THR A 18 1.63 1.61 14.25
N LEU A 19 1.39 2.50 13.26
CA LEU A 19 1.73 3.90 13.40
C LEU A 19 0.76 4.61 14.34
N THR A 20 1.30 5.43 15.24
CA THR A 20 0.53 6.20 16.21
C THR A 20 1.04 7.63 16.30
N ILE A 21 0.22 8.49 16.90
CA ILE A 21 0.58 9.89 17.18
C ILE A 21 0.95 10.02 18.66
N ASN A 22 2.05 10.67 18.95
CA ASN A 22 2.40 11.07 20.30
C ASN A 22 1.94 12.52 20.52
N CYS A 23 0.73 12.67 21.06
CA CYS A 23 0.13 13.99 21.26
C CYS A 23 0.88 14.86 22.28
N ARG A 24 1.64 14.25 23.19
CA ARG A 24 2.40 14.99 24.20
C ARG A 24 3.65 15.63 23.64
N GLU A 25 4.28 14.97 22.67
CA GLU A 25 5.51 15.42 22.04
C GLU A 25 5.28 16.04 20.67
N ASP A 26 4.01 16.13 20.25
CA ASP A 26 3.59 16.71 18.95
C ASP A 26 4.35 16.08 17.78
N ASN A 27 4.46 14.76 17.79
CA ASN A 27 5.13 14.02 16.71
C ASN A 27 4.46 12.65 16.46
N PHE A 28 4.90 11.99 15.39
CA PHE A 28 4.51 10.61 15.09
C PHE A 28 5.50 9.62 15.71
N ASN A 29 5.00 8.48 16.18
CA ASN A 29 5.83 7.35 16.53
C ASN A 29 6.16 6.60 15.23
N SER A 30 7.36 6.83 14.71
CA SER A 30 7.80 6.26 13.45
C SER A 30 8.23 4.79 13.59
N ILE A 31 8.23 4.08 12.47
CA ILE A 31 8.84 2.75 12.36
C ILE A 31 9.96 2.80 11.33
N THR A 32 11.10 2.19 11.65
CA THR A 32 12.20 2.11 10.68
C THR A 32 11.89 1.09 9.59
N LEU A 33 12.46 1.26 8.42
CA LEU A 33 12.30 0.29 7.33
C LEU A 33 12.81 -1.10 7.76
N HIS A 34 13.91 -1.14 8.50
CA HIS A 34 14.47 -2.40 9.00
C HIS A 34 13.48 -3.12 9.93
N GLN A 35 12.89 -2.42 10.87
CA GLN A 35 11.90 -2.97 11.80
C GLN A 35 10.65 -3.42 11.05
N LEU A 36 10.13 -2.59 10.15
CA LEU A 36 8.97 -2.93 9.33
C LEU A 36 9.22 -4.20 8.52
N THR A 37 10.39 -4.31 7.88
CA THR A 37 10.77 -5.48 7.09
C THR A 37 10.74 -6.75 7.93
N LYS A 38 11.39 -6.71 9.09
CA LYS A 38 11.42 -7.86 10.00
C LYS A 38 10.02 -8.27 10.46
N GLU A 39 9.23 -7.31 10.90
CA GLU A 39 7.87 -7.57 11.41
C GLU A 39 6.93 -8.09 10.32
N MET A 40 7.03 -7.56 9.11
CA MET A 40 6.23 -8.00 7.96
C MET A 40 6.58 -9.44 7.54
N ILE A 41 7.87 -9.76 7.49
CA ILE A 41 8.32 -11.12 7.17
C ILE A 41 7.80 -12.10 8.22
N ASP A 42 7.92 -11.77 9.50
CA ASP A 42 7.47 -12.63 10.60
C ASP A 42 5.93 -12.82 10.58
N LYS A 43 5.18 -11.75 10.32
CA LYS A 43 3.70 -11.79 10.36
C LYS A 43 3.11 -12.54 9.18
N TYR A 44 3.55 -12.23 7.96
CA TYR A 44 2.91 -12.74 6.74
C TYR A 44 3.60 -13.97 6.18
N ASN A 45 4.89 -14.13 6.40
CA ASN A 45 5.71 -15.28 5.97
C ASN A 45 5.59 -15.61 4.47
N LYS A 46 5.41 -14.59 3.65
CA LYS A 46 5.27 -14.75 2.18
C LYS A 46 5.98 -13.66 1.38
N TYR A 47 6.56 -12.66 2.06
CA TYR A 47 7.25 -11.56 1.39
C TYR A 47 8.75 -11.64 1.61
N THR A 48 9.52 -11.21 0.61
CA THR A 48 10.96 -11.04 0.73
C THR A 48 11.29 -9.62 1.19
N GLU A 49 12.54 -9.41 1.60
CA GLU A 49 13.01 -8.05 1.88
C GLU A 49 12.85 -7.14 0.67
N ASP A 50 13.17 -7.65 -0.53
CA ASP A 50 13.03 -6.90 -1.77
C ASP A 50 11.59 -6.46 -2.02
N ASP A 51 10.62 -7.34 -1.77
CA ASP A 51 9.19 -7.01 -1.90
C ASP A 51 8.82 -5.81 -1.02
N ILE A 52 9.24 -5.83 0.24
CA ILE A 52 8.89 -4.81 1.22
C ILE A 52 9.61 -3.49 0.90
N TRP A 53 10.91 -3.54 0.63
CA TRP A 53 11.68 -2.35 0.31
C TRP A 53 11.19 -1.68 -0.97
N TYR A 54 10.90 -2.46 -2.01
CA TYR A 54 10.38 -1.92 -3.26
C TYR A 54 8.97 -1.34 -3.10
N THR A 55 8.15 -1.97 -2.25
CA THR A 55 6.83 -1.44 -1.89
C THR A 55 6.96 -0.08 -1.20
N ILE A 56 7.82 0.03 -0.20
CA ILE A 56 8.04 1.29 0.51
C ILE A 56 8.58 2.37 -0.42
N TYR A 57 9.53 2.02 -1.29
CA TYR A 57 10.03 2.94 -2.30
C TYR A 57 8.90 3.50 -3.16
N ASN A 58 8.04 2.63 -3.69
CA ASN A 58 6.92 3.05 -4.53
C ASN A 58 5.88 3.88 -3.77
N LEU A 59 5.55 3.51 -2.54
CA LEU A 59 4.60 4.26 -1.71
C LEU A 59 5.11 5.67 -1.39
N LYS A 60 6.40 5.82 -1.18
CA LYS A 60 7.01 7.15 -0.99
C LYS A 60 7.03 7.96 -2.28
N GLU A 61 7.35 7.33 -3.39
CA GLU A 61 7.41 7.98 -4.71
C GLU A 61 6.09 8.66 -5.06
N ILE A 62 4.96 8.01 -4.80
CA ILE A 62 3.63 8.55 -5.08
C ILE A 62 3.03 9.30 -3.89
N HIS A 63 3.79 9.53 -2.83
CA HIS A 63 3.36 10.27 -1.63
C HIS A 63 2.16 9.66 -0.91
N PHE A 64 2.08 8.32 -0.84
CA PHE A 64 1.09 7.62 -0.03
C PHE A 64 1.53 7.43 1.41
N ILE A 65 2.83 7.50 1.65
CA ILE A 65 3.42 7.49 3.00
C ILE A 65 4.41 8.66 3.12
N GLU A 66 4.60 9.09 4.36
CA GLU A 66 5.58 10.10 4.71
C GLU A 66 6.59 9.53 5.70
N GLY A 67 7.79 10.07 5.66
CA GLY A 67 8.84 9.68 6.58
C GLY A 67 10.15 10.31 6.19
N ARG A 68 11.17 10.10 7.02
CA ARG A 68 12.51 10.62 6.79
C ARG A 68 13.35 9.58 6.08
N ILE A 69 13.98 9.98 5.00
CA ILE A 69 15.07 9.22 4.39
C ILE A 69 16.36 9.93 4.77
N SER A 70 17.28 9.21 5.40
CA SER A 70 18.62 9.75 5.61
C SER A 70 19.30 9.93 4.25
N GLU A 71 19.74 11.14 3.95
CA GLU A 71 20.49 11.44 2.74
C GLU A 71 21.97 11.07 2.86
N ALA A 72 22.42 10.60 4.01
CA ALA A 72 23.80 10.27 4.28
C ALA A 72 24.19 8.93 3.64
N GLY A 73 24.99 9.00 2.56
CA GLY A 73 25.70 7.88 1.98
C GLY A 73 24.88 6.95 1.08
N LYS A 74 25.49 5.81 0.74
CA LYS A 74 24.92 4.84 -0.21
C LYS A 74 23.82 3.95 0.39
N TYR A 75 23.52 4.07 1.68
CA TYR A 75 22.52 3.25 2.38
C TYR A 75 21.27 4.05 2.75
N LYS A 76 20.82 4.91 1.84
CA LYS A 76 19.67 5.81 2.08
C LYS A 76 18.42 5.08 2.57
N MET A 77 18.11 3.92 1.99
CA MET A 77 16.92 3.17 2.38
C MET A 77 17.02 2.54 3.76
N MET A 78 18.22 2.21 4.20
CA MET A 78 18.45 1.61 5.52
C MET A 78 18.01 2.53 6.67
N PHE A 79 18.10 3.84 6.46
CA PHE A 79 17.77 4.86 7.47
C PHE A 79 16.42 5.52 7.19
N CYS A 80 15.56 4.84 6.45
CA CYS A 80 14.21 5.31 6.18
C CYS A 80 13.32 5.06 7.41
N ASP A 81 12.71 6.14 7.92
CA ASP A 81 11.66 6.05 8.93
C ASP A 81 10.33 6.35 8.28
N ILE A 82 9.33 5.53 8.55
CA ILE A 82 7.96 5.76 8.11
C ILE A 82 7.20 6.36 9.30
N GLU A 83 6.61 7.53 9.09
CA GLU A 83 5.95 8.30 10.14
C GLU A 83 4.43 8.30 10.01
N ASN A 84 3.91 8.29 8.78
CA ASN A 84 2.49 8.48 8.54
C ASN A 84 2.07 7.93 7.18
N ILE A 85 0.78 7.57 7.10
CA ILE A 85 0.09 7.35 5.84
C ILE A 85 -0.57 8.68 5.48
N THR A 86 -0.36 9.19 4.27
CA THR A 86 -0.92 10.46 3.83
C THR A 86 -2.43 10.35 3.58
N TRP A 87 -3.08 11.48 3.36
CA TRP A 87 -4.48 11.50 2.95
C TRP A 87 -4.72 10.62 1.72
N ASN A 88 -3.89 10.77 0.68
CA ASN A 88 -4.02 9.98 -0.54
C ASN A 88 -3.76 8.49 -0.28
N GLY A 89 -2.81 8.16 0.59
CA GLY A 89 -2.55 6.79 1.01
C GLY A 89 -3.75 6.17 1.72
N HIS A 90 -4.38 6.91 2.62
CA HIS A 90 -5.61 6.47 3.30
C HIS A 90 -6.77 6.29 2.33
N GLN A 91 -6.94 7.21 1.36
CA GLN A 91 -7.98 7.08 0.34
C GLN A 91 -7.79 5.80 -0.48
N PHE A 92 -6.58 5.52 -0.91
CA PHE A 92 -6.26 4.28 -1.61
C PHE A 92 -6.56 3.06 -0.74
N LEU A 93 -6.07 3.04 0.50
CA LEU A 93 -6.27 1.92 1.42
C LEU A 93 -7.75 1.68 1.69
N ASN A 94 -8.53 2.73 1.94
CA ASN A 94 -9.97 2.60 2.17
C ASN A 94 -10.69 2.03 0.95
N THR A 95 -10.24 2.37 -0.24
CA THR A 95 -10.81 1.84 -1.49
C THR A 95 -10.54 0.35 -1.65
N ILE A 96 -9.33 -0.11 -1.34
CA ILE A 96 -8.90 -1.50 -1.53
C ILE A 96 -9.08 -2.39 -0.29
N ARG A 97 -9.53 -1.82 0.83
CA ARG A 97 -9.71 -2.56 2.08
C ARG A 97 -10.63 -3.78 1.92
N PRO A 98 -11.81 -3.68 1.30
CA PRO A 98 -12.63 -4.87 1.04
C PRO A 98 -11.91 -5.82 0.09
N GLU A 99 -11.81 -7.08 0.48
CA GLU A 99 -11.08 -8.08 -0.29
C GLU A 99 -11.65 -8.27 -1.69
N THR A 100 -12.97 -8.20 -1.84
CA THR A 100 -13.64 -8.30 -3.14
C THR A 100 -13.17 -7.20 -4.10
N ILE A 101 -13.08 -5.96 -3.62
CA ILE A 101 -12.59 -4.84 -4.43
C ILE A 101 -11.10 -5.02 -4.74
N TRP A 102 -10.32 -5.50 -3.78
CA TRP A 102 -8.90 -5.74 -4.00
C TRP A 102 -8.65 -6.79 -5.08
N GLU A 103 -9.36 -7.91 -5.01
CA GLU A 103 -9.25 -8.96 -6.03
C GLU A 103 -9.70 -8.45 -7.41
N ALA A 104 -10.78 -7.66 -7.47
CA ALA A 104 -11.24 -7.02 -8.69
C ALA A 104 -10.20 -6.05 -9.24
N THR A 105 -9.59 -5.26 -8.38
CA THR A 105 -8.55 -4.30 -8.74
C THR A 105 -7.35 -5.01 -9.36
N LYS A 106 -6.84 -6.05 -8.72
CA LYS A 106 -5.71 -6.83 -9.25
C LYS A 106 -6.04 -7.47 -10.59
N SER A 107 -7.20 -8.06 -10.72
CA SER A 107 -7.63 -8.72 -11.95
C SER A 107 -7.72 -7.73 -13.11
N LYS A 108 -8.35 -6.57 -12.91
CA LYS A 108 -8.46 -5.53 -13.94
C LYS A 108 -7.11 -4.92 -14.29
N ALA A 109 -6.30 -4.61 -13.30
CA ALA A 109 -4.96 -4.07 -13.51
C ALA A 109 -4.09 -5.03 -14.33
N LYS A 110 -4.17 -6.32 -14.03
CA LYS A 110 -3.46 -7.36 -14.79
C LYS A 110 -3.90 -7.42 -16.25
N GLN A 111 -5.22 -7.31 -16.51
CA GLN A 111 -5.78 -7.34 -17.86
C GLN A 111 -5.30 -6.18 -18.73
N ILE A 112 -5.16 -5.00 -18.15
CA ILE A 112 -4.75 -3.79 -18.87
C ILE A 112 -3.25 -3.49 -18.75
N GLY A 113 -2.48 -4.38 -18.12
CA GLY A 113 -1.05 -4.19 -17.93
C GLY A 113 -0.67 -3.14 -16.89
N GLY A 114 -1.60 -2.76 -16.01
CA GLY A 114 -1.44 -1.66 -15.05
C GLY A 114 -1.10 -2.06 -13.62
N MET A 115 -0.13 -2.99 -13.43
CA MET A 115 0.27 -3.45 -12.09
C MET A 115 1.27 -2.52 -11.39
N SER A 116 1.36 -1.25 -11.81
CA SER A 116 2.08 -0.21 -11.08
C SER A 116 1.20 0.40 -9.99
N MET A 117 1.80 1.16 -9.08
CA MET A 117 1.03 1.90 -8.06
C MET A 117 0.00 2.83 -8.69
N HIS A 118 0.40 3.53 -9.76
CA HIS A 118 -0.52 4.40 -10.50
C HIS A 118 -1.68 3.59 -11.10
N GLY A 119 -1.38 2.49 -11.77
CA GLY A 119 -2.40 1.62 -12.36
C GLY A 119 -3.37 1.05 -11.33
N LEU A 120 -2.85 0.54 -10.22
CA LEU A 120 -3.67 0.02 -9.12
C LEU A 120 -4.59 1.11 -8.54
N SER A 121 -4.06 2.30 -8.35
CA SER A 121 -4.82 3.44 -7.82
C SER A 121 -5.94 3.86 -8.78
N VAL A 122 -5.65 4.01 -10.06
CA VAL A 122 -6.66 4.38 -11.07
C VAL A 122 -7.74 3.31 -11.18
N VAL A 123 -7.36 2.05 -11.27
CA VAL A 123 -8.31 0.93 -11.39
C VAL A 123 -9.21 0.84 -10.16
N SER A 124 -8.66 0.93 -8.95
CA SER A 124 -9.43 0.85 -7.72
C SER A 124 -10.46 1.99 -7.61
N MET A 125 -10.06 3.21 -7.98
CA MET A 125 -10.97 4.35 -7.99
C MET A 125 -12.09 4.17 -9.01
N SER A 126 -11.78 3.64 -10.19
CA SER A 126 -12.79 3.35 -11.22
C SER A 126 -13.81 2.31 -10.74
N ILE A 127 -13.36 1.29 -10.04
CA ILE A 127 -14.24 0.28 -9.45
C ILE A 127 -15.15 0.91 -8.40
N MET A 128 -14.61 1.75 -7.53
CA MET A 128 -15.40 2.43 -6.51
C MET A 128 -16.45 3.38 -7.12
N GLN A 129 -16.08 4.11 -8.16
CA GLN A 129 -17.03 4.97 -8.87
C GLN A 129 -18.14 4.17 -9.54
N GLY A 130 -17.79 3.02 -10.13
CA GLY A 130 -18.77 2.11 -10.71
C GLY A 130 -19.76 1.58 -9.66
N LEU A 131 -19.28 1.23 -8.45
CA LEU A 131 -20.12 0.80 -7.35
C LEU A 131 -21.05 1.91 -6.85
N ALA A 132 -20.57 3.14 -6.78
CA ALA A 132 -21.37 4.28 -6.36
C ALA A 132 -22.51 4.58 -7.32
N SER A 133 -22.31 4.36 -8.63
CA SER A 133 -23.32 4.60 -9.66
C SER A 133 -24.20 3.37 -9.97
N ASN A 134 -23.74 2.16 -9.66
CA ASN A 134 -24.47 0.92 -9.93
C ASN A 134 -24.12 -0.14 -8.86
N PRO A 135 -25.00 -0.39 -7.88
CA PRO A 135 -24.75 -1.39 -6.82
C PRO A 135 -24.51 -2.81 -7.33
N ASP A 136 -25.03 -3.17 -8.50
CA ASP A 136 -24.86 -4.50 -9.11
C ASP A 136 -23.48 -4.65 -9.80
N PHE A 137 -22.72 -3.58 -9.89
CA PHE A 137 -21.41 -3.56 -10.55
C PHE A 137 -20.43 -4.55 -9.90
N ILE A 138 -20.47 -4.70 -8.59
CA ILE A 138 -19.56 -5.60 -7.87
C ILE A 138 -19.81 -7.05 -8.27
N GLN A 139 -21.05 -7.44 -8.48
CA GLN A 139 -21.41 -8.80 -8.92
C GLN A 139 -20.86 -9.07 -10.31
N SER A 140 -20.95 -8.09 -11.21
CA SER A 140 -20.38 -8.22 -12.56
C SER A 140 -18.86 -8.47 -12.51
N ILE A 141 -18.16 -7.79 -11.62
CA ILE A 141 -16.70 -7.95 -11.48
C ILE A 141 -16.37 -9.29 -10.84
N VAL A 142 -17.10 -9.70 -9.81
CA VAL A 142 -16.93 -11.03 -9.18
C VAL A 142 -17.12 -12.15 -10.21
N ASP A 143 -18.11 -12.04 -11.06
CA ASP A 143 -18.38 -13.02 -12.12
C ASP A 143 -17.25 -13.07 -13.16
N MET A 144 -16.58 -11.96 -13.42
CA MET A 144 -15.43 -11.90 -14.32
C MET A 144 -14.17 -12.55 -13.73
N ILE A 145 -14.02 -12.56 -12.41
CA ILE A 145 -12.85 -13.13 -11.71
C ILE A 145 -12.97 -14.65 -11.62
N LYS A 146 -14.19 -15.16 -11.56
CA LYS A 146 -14.46 -16.61 -11.58
C LYS A 146 -14.18 -17.16 -12.99
#